data_f8ad2fe20344bcdac4e9c747f989c811
#
_entry.id   f8ad2fe20344bcdac4e9c747f989c811
#
_cell.length_a   1.000
_cell.length_b   1.000
_cell.length_c   1.000
_cell.angle_alpha   90.00
_cell.angle_beta   90.00
_cell.angle_gamma   90.00
#
_symmetry.space_group_name_H-M   'P 1'
#
loop_
_entity.id
_entity.type
_entity.pdbx_description
1 polymer ?
#
loop_
_entity_poly.entity_id
_entity_poly.type
_entity_poly.pdbx_seq_one_letter_code
_entity_poly.pdbx_strand_id
1 'polypeptide(L)'
;METLRIRTSDHPYFAPFAALYAESFPAFEQRTAPQQQAAFADERYRLTVYAENGTLIGFIAAWTLSDCVYVEHLALNKTLRGKGYGSRLLRDFIAASAKRVLLEIDPVTDYVSAARLRFYKHCGLTENPYEHRHPPYRPEFKAHPLVVLTTEGTMTEESYLRFY
;
A
#
# COMPACT_ATOMS: atom_id res chain seq x y z
N MET A 1 15.83 -8.96 -8.63
CA MET A 1 14.58 -8.14 -8.69
C MET A 1 14.97 -6.67 -8.72
N GLU A 2 14.53 -5.96 -9.75
CA GLU A 2 14.77 -4.52 -9.88
C GLU A 2 13.73 -3.74 -9.07
N THR A 3 14.16 -2.62 -8.49
CA THR A 3 13.29 -1.69 -7.78
C THR A 3 13.34 -0.35 -8.51
N LEU A 4 12.20 0.12 -9.01
CA LEU A 4 12.12 1.31 -9.86
C LEU A 4 11.07 2.26 -9.31
N ARG A 5 11.35 3.57 -9.39
CA ARG A 5 10.39 4.60 -9.01
C ARG A 5 9.68 5.15 -10.25
N ILE A 6 8.35 5.16 -10.24
CA ILE A 6 7.56 5.79 -11.29
C ILE A 6 7.17 7.21 -10.83
N ARG A 7 7.53 8.21 -11.62
CA ARG A 7 7.24 9.63 -11.34
C ARG A 7 6.22 10.25 -12.29
N THR A 8 5.97 9.60 -13.42
CA THR A 8 5.06 10.10 -14.45
C THR A 8 4.40 8.94 -15.18
N SER A 9 3.29 9.23 -15.87
CA SER A 9 2.61 8.24 -16.70
C SER A 9 3.38 7.86 -17.98
N ASP A 10 4.49 8.53 -18.26
CA ASP A 10 5.35 8.20 -19.41
C ASP A 10 6.35 7.07 -19.11
N HIS A 11 6.46 6.63 -17.86
CA HIS A 11 7.37 5.56 -17.48
C HIS A 11 6.98 4.25 -18.15
N PRO A 12 7.98 3.43 -18.63
CA PRO A 12 7.69 2.16 -19.31
C PRO A 12 6.84 1.18 -18.49
N TYR A 13 6.95 1.19 -17.18
CA TYR A 13 6.17 0.32 -16.30
C TYR A 13 4.83 0.93 -15.84
N PHE A 14 4.49 2.13 -16.28
CA PHE A 14 3.22 2.75 -15.87
C PHE A 14 2.00 1.96 -16.38
N ALA A 15 2.01 1.51 -17.62
CA ALA A 15 0.89 0.73 -18.18
C ALA A 15 0.70 -0.61 -17.45
N PRO A 16 1.74 -1.42 -17.20
CA PRO A 16 1.62 -2.62 -16.37
C PRO A 16 1.15 -2.31 -14.94
N PHE A 17 1.65 -1.23 -14.34
CA PHE A 17 1.18 -0.78 -13.02
C PHE A 17 -0.31 -0.46 -13.06
N ALA A 18 -0.76 0.35 -14.01
CA ALA A 18 -2.15 0.77 -14.10
C ALA A 18 -3.10 -0.42 -14.28
N ALA A 19 -2.71 -1.41 -15.08
CA ALA A 19 -3.48 -2.64 -15.24
C ALA A 19 -3.59 -3.43 -13.95
N LEU A 20 -2.49 -3.61 -13.24
CA LEU A 20 -2.47 -4.32 -11.95
C LEU A 20 -3.28 -3.56 -10.88
N TYR A 21 -3.17 -2.25 -10.85
CA TYR A 21 -3.93 -1.40 -9.93
C TYR A 21 -5.43 -1.54 -10.17
N ALA A 22 -5.86 -1.46 -11.42
CA ALA A 22 -7.28 -1.56 -11.78
C ALA A 22 -7.89 -2.93 -11.43
N GLU A 23 -7.13 -4.02 -11.58
CA GLU A 23 -7.65 -5.36 -11.27
C GLU A 23 -7.54 -5.74 -9.79
N SER A 24 -6.66 -5.06 -9.02
CA SER A 24 -6.37 -5.43 -7.63
C SER A 24 -7.25 -4.73 -6.61
N PHE A 25 -7.87 -3.60 -6.96
CA PHE A 25 -8.65 -2.79 -6.03
C PHE A 25 -10.04 -2.50 -6.59
N PRO A 26 -11.09 -2.51 -5.74
CA PRO A 26 -12.42 -2.10 -6.19
C PRO A 26 -12.43 -0.59 -6.48
N ALA A 27 -13.42 -0.13 -7.28
CA ALA A 27 -13.49 1.25 -7.73
C ALA A 27 -13.46 2.27 -6.58
N PHE A 28 -14.06 1.95 -5.42
CA PHE A 28 -14.08 2.87 -4.27
C PHE A 28 -12.72 3.03 -3.59
N GLU A 29 -11.75 2.16 -3.89
CA GLU A 29 -10.37 2.25 -3.40
C GLU A 29 -9.40 2.82 -4.44
N GLN A 30 -9.88 3.14 -5.63
CA GLN A 30 -9.05 3.63 -6.72
C GLN A 30 -9.09 5.15 -6.86
N ARG A 31 -7.92 5.76 -7.09
CA ARG A 31 -7.84 7.14 -7.53
C ARG A 31 -8.33 7.27 -8.97
N THR A 32 -8.91 8.43 -9.30
CA THR A 32 -9.17 8.81 -10.69
C THR A 32 -7.86 9.20 -11.38
N ALA A 33 -7.86 9.31 -12.71
CA ALA A 33 -6.66 9.75 -13.44
C ALA A 33 -6.16 11.13 -12.99
N PRO A 34 -7.01 12.15 -12.81
CA PRO A 34 -6.55 13.44 -12.26
C PRO A 34 -5.96 13.32 -10.85
N GLN A 35 -6.53 12.48 -9.99
CA GLN A 35 -6.00 12.25 -8.65
C GLN A 35 -4.62 11.58 -8.70
N GLN A 36 -4.39 10.68 -9.65
CA GLN A 36 -3.09 10.05 -9.83
C GLN A 36 -2.04 11.06 -10.30
N GLN A 37 -2.39 11.97 -11.20
CA GLN A 37 -1.49 13.02 -11.64
C GLN A 37 -1.18 13.99 -10.49
N ALA A 38 -2.16 14.34 -9.68
CA ALA A 38 -1.95 15.16 -8.49
C ALA A 38 -1.00 14.47 -7.49
N ALA A 39 -1.14 13.15 -7.31
CA ALA A 39 -0.24 12.39 -6.45
C ALA A 39 1.21 12.45 -6.96
N PHE A 40 1.43 12.23 -8.25
CA PHE A 40 2.77 12.34 -8.83
C PHE A 40 3.40 13.73 -8.63
N ALA A 41 2.60 14.77 -8.59
CA ALA A 41 3.09 16.13 -8.38
C ALA A 41 3.45 16.42 -6.92
N ASP A 42 3.04 15.60 -5.98
CA ASP A 42 3.32 15.75 -4.55
C ASP A 42 4.65 15.06 -4.19
N GLU A 43 5.57 15.80 -3.58
CA GLU A 43 6.90 15.27 -3.23
C GLU A 43 6.86 14.16 -2.19
N ARG A 44 5.79 14.07 -1.39
CA ARG A 44 5.62 13.04 -0.37
C ARG A 44 5.23 11.70 -0.96
N TYR A 45 4.69 11.69 -2.18
CA TYR A 45 4.20 10.48 -2.84
C TYR A 45 5.34 9.75 -3.53
N ARG A 46 5.36 8.42 -3.35
CA ARG A 46 6.30 7.56 -4.07
C ARG A 46 5.59 6.31 -4.57
N LEU A 47 5.64 6.10 -5.87
CA LEU A 47 5.22 4.86 -6.49
C LEU A 47 6.46 4.05 -6.84
N THR A 48 6.62 2.90 -6.18
CA THR A 48 7.72 1.98 -6.39
C THR A 48 7.20 0.71 -7.06
N VAL A 49 7.80 0.32 -8.17
CA VAL A 49 7.49 -0.95 -8.82
C VAL A 49 8.67 -1.90 -8.68
N TYR A 50 8.36 -3.18 -8.61
CA TYR A 50 9.33 -4.27 -8.50
C TYR A 50 9.18 -5.13 -9.73
N ALA A 51 10.28 -5.36 -10.43
CA ALA A 51 10.29 -6.07 -11.70
C ALA A 51 11.42 -7.10 -11.76
N GLU A 52 11.24 -8.15 -12.52
CA GLU A 52 12.25 -9.17 -12.75
C GLU A 52 12.14 -9.65 -14.18
N ASN A 53 13.24 -9.60 -14.94
CA ASN A 53 13.30 -10.02 -16.34
C ASN A 53 12.21 -9.35 -17.21
N GLY A 54 11.98 -8.06 -16.99
CA GLY A 54 10.98 -7.30 -17.75
C GLY A 54 9.52 -7.53 -17.33
N THR A 55 9.29 -8.34 -16.30
CA THR A 55 7.94 -8.63 -15.79
C THR A 55 7.69 -7.88 -14.50
N LEU A 56 6.55 -7.21 -14.40
CA LEU A 56 6.12 -6.54 -13.18
C LEU A 56 5.77 -7.58 -12.11
N ILE A 57 6.48 -7.55 -10.99
CA ILE A 57 6.23 -8.41 -9.82
C ILE A 57 5.11 -7.82 -8.97
N GLY A 58 5.18 -6.52 -8.71
CA GLY A 58 4.21 -5.81 -7.88
C GLY A 58 4.58 -4.36 -7.72
N PHE A 59 3.80 -3.64 -6.92
CA PHE A 59 4.07 -2.23 -6.63
C PHE A 59 3.66 -1.85 -5.21
N ILE A 60 4.25 -0.77 -4.72
CA ILE A 60 3.85 -0.10 -3.49
C ILE A 60 3.71 1.38 -3.77
N ALA A 61 2.53 1.94 -3.51
CA ALA A 61 2.25 3.36 -3.56
C ALA A 61 2.19 3.89 -2.12
N ALA A 62 3.05 4.84 -1.79
CA ALA A 62 3.21 5.29 -0.42
C ALA A 62 3.40 6.80 -0.31
N TRP A 63 3.08 7.32 0.88
CA TRP A 63 3.24 8.73 1.24
C TRP A 63 4.17 8.84 2.44
N THR A 64 5.17 9.70 2.34
CA THR A 64 6.04 10.03 3.48
C THR A 64 5.37 11.13 4.29
N LEU A 65 4.93 10.78 5.50
CA LEU A 65 4.32 11.71 6.44
C LEU A 65 5.32 12.08 7.53
N SER A 66 4.91 12.92 8.50
CA SER A 66 5.82 13.39 9.55
C SER A 66 6.37 12.24 10.42
N ASP A 67 5.50 11.31 10.82
CA ASP A 67 5.83 10.23 11.74
C ASP A 67 5.97 8.86 11.12
N CYS A 68 5.51 8.69 9.88
CA CYS A 68 5.45 7.38 9.24
C CYS A 68 5.49 7.46 7.72
N VAL A 69 5.67 6.30 7.11
CA VAL A 69 5.45 6.08 5.68
C VAL A 69 4.13 5.34 5.56
N TYR A 70 3.14 5.98 4.98
CA TYR A 70 1.82 5.41 4.77
C TYR A 70 1.76 4.67 3.44
N VAL A 71 1.59 3.35 3.49
CA VAL A 71 1.39 2.52 2.29
C VAL A 71 -0.10 2.57 1.95
N GLU A 72 -0.42 3.29 0.88
CA GLU A 72 -1.79 3.48 0.43
C GLU A 72 -2.29 2.31 -0.42
N HIS A 73 -1.45 1.83 -1.33
CA HIS A 73 -1.77 0.70 -2.19
C HIS A 73 -0.57 -0.24 -2.30
N LEU A 74 -0.83 -1.53 -2.22
CA LEU A 74 0.16 -2.58 -2.43
C LEU A 74 -0.51 -3.71 -3.19
N ALA A 75 0.10 -4.17 -4.27
CA ALA A 75 -0.42 -5.30 -5.03
C ALA A 75 0.69 -6.14 -5.61
N LEU A 76 0.43 -7.44 -5.74
CA LEU A 76 1.32 -8.42 -6.32
C LEU A 76 0.70 -8.97 -7.60
N ASN A 77 1.53 -9.21 -8.61
CA ASN A 77 1.11 -9.89 -9.82
C ASN A 77 0.54 -11.27 -9.45
N LYS A 78 -0.72 -11.51 -9.80
CA LYS A 78 -1.47 -12.70 -9.40
C LYS A 78 -0.83 -14.01 -9.86
N THR A 79 -0.13 -13.99 -11.01
CA THR A 79 0.53 -15.17 -11.55
C THR A 79 1.74 -15.59 -10.73
N LEU A 80 2.22 -14.73 -9.83
CA LEU A 80 3.41 -14.94 -9.00
C LEU A 80 3.10 -15.21 -7.54
N ARG A 81 1.83 -15.39 -7.19
CA ARG A 81 1.41 -15.73 -5.83
C ARG A 81 1.96 -17.09 -5.42
N GLY A 82 2.28 -17.24 -4.13
CA GLY A 82 2.79 -18.48 -3.58
C GLY A 82 4.27 -18.72 -3.79
N LYS A 83 5.00 -17.78 -4.38
CA LYS A 83 6.44 -17.88 -4.65
C LYS A 83 7.30 -17.03 -3.72
N GLY A 84 6.71 -16.42 -2.71
CA GLY A 84 7.43 -15.59 -1.72
C GLY A 84 7.76 -14.17 -2.17
N TYR A 85 7.34 -13.75 -3.35
CA TYR A 85 7.61 -12.38 -3.84
C TYR A 85 6.96 -11.30 -2.99
N GLY A 86 5.73 -11.52 -2.53
CA GLY A 86 5.01 -10.55 -1.71
C GLY A 86 5.73 -10.23 -0.41
N SER A 87 6.17 -11.25 0.34
CA SER A 87 6.95 -11.06 1.57
C SER A 87 8.27 -10.35 1.29
N ARG A 88 8.98 -10.75 0.24
CA ARG A 88 10.27 -10.17 -0.14
C ARG A 88 10.14 -8.69 -0.48
N LEU A 89 9.17 -8.35 -1.32
CA LEU A 89 8.91 -6.99 -1.75
C LEU A 89 8.55 -6.08 -0.56
N LEU A 90 7.67 -6.54 0.32
CA LEU A 90 7.24 -5.75 1.48
C LEU A 90 8.37 -5.60 2.50
N ARG A 91 9.13 -6.67 2.77
CA ARG A 91 10.28 -6.60 3.68
C ARG A 91 11.37 -5.67 3.15
N ASP A 92 11.66 -5.72 1.85
CA ASP A 92 12.63 -4.83 1.23
C ASP A 92 12.18 -3.36 1.36
N PHE A 93 10.88 -3.11 1.15
CA PHE A 93 10.31 -1.78 1.32
C PHE A 93 10.44 -1.28 2.76
N ILE A 94 10.09 -2.12 3.74
CA ILE A 94 10.20 -1.78 5.16
C ILE A 94 11.66 -1.49 5.54
N ALA A 95 12.58 -2.34 5.09
CA ALA A 95 14.01 -2.18 5.38
C ALA A 95 14.58 -0.89 4.79
N ALA A 96 14.09 -0.46 3.63
CA ALA A 96 14.53 0.77 2.96
C ALA A 96 13.87 2.03 3.54
N SER A 97 12.83 1.89 4.37
CA SER A 97 12.11 3.03 4.94
C SER A 97 12.80 3.55 6.20
N ALA A 98 13.04 4.86 6.27
CA ALA A 98 13.66 5.50 7.43
C ALA A 98 12.69 5.69 8.59
N LYS A 99 11.39 5.58 8.34
CA LYS A 99 10.33 5.80 9.32
C LYS A 99 9.48 4.54 9.48
N ARG A 100 8.67 4.52 10.55
CA ARG A 100 7.66 3.49 10.74
C ARG A 100 6.77 3.38 9.51
N VAL A 101 6.50 2.16 9.07
CA VAL A 101 5.59 1.89 7.96
C VAL A 101 4.19 1.62 8.53
N LEU A 102 3.19 2.26 7.96
CA LEU A 102 1.79 2.13 8.33
C LEU A 102 0.98 1.73 7.09
N LEU A 103 0.07 0.79 7.25
CA LEU A 103 -0.90 0.46 6.22
C LEU A 103 -2.25 0.11 6.84
N GLU A 104 -3.27 0.04 5.99
CA GLU A 104 -4.64 -0.24 6.38
C GLU A 104 -5.10 -1.51 5.69
N ILE A 105 -5.82 -2.37 6.43
CA ILE A 105 -6.42 -3.58 5.87
C ILE A 105 -7.89 -3.66 6.24
N ASP A 106 -8.65 -4.46 5.50
CA ASP A 106 -10.03 -4.76 5.84
C ASP A 106 -10.09 -5.51 7.18
N PRO A 107 -11.15 -5.29 7.99
CA PRO A 107 -11.35 -6.08 9.20
C PRO A 107 -11.44 -7.57 8.88
N VAL A 108 -11.01 -8.40 9.81
CA VAL A 108 -11.06 -9.87 9.64
C VAL A 108 -12.52 -10.34 9.76
N THR A 109 -13.08 -10.81 8.64
CA THR A 109 -14.47 -11.28 8.55
C THR A 109 -14.57 -12.66 7.91
N ASP A 110 -13.50 -13.16 7.29
CA ASP A 110 -13.50 -14.44 6.59
C ASP A 110 -12.08 -15.02 6.54
N TYR A 111 -11.94 -16.16 5.86
CA TYR A 111 -10.66 -16.85 5.73
C TYR A 111 -9.63 -16.00 4.95
N VAL A 112 -10.07 -15.30 3.91
CA VAL A 112 -9.16 -14.49 3.05
C VAL A 112 -8.59 -13.30 3.81
N SER A 113 -9.44 -12.55 4.53
CA SER A 113 -8.99 -11.41 5.33
C SER A 113 -8.11 -11.85 6.51
N ALA A 114 -8.41 -13.01 7.12
CA ALA A 114 -7.56 -13.59 8.17
C ALA A 114 -6.17 -13.95 7.63
N ALA A 115 -6.10 -14.56 6.44
CA ALA A 115 -4.83 -14.91 5.80
C ALA A 115 -4.00 -13.65 5.46
N ARG A 116 -4.67 -12.58 5.04
CA ARG A 116 -4.04 -11.28 4.76
C ARG A 116 -3.41 -10.70 6.01
N LEU A 117 -4.13 -10.71 7.14
CA LEU A 117 -3.60 -10.23 8.41
C LEU A 117 -2.36 -11.05 8.85
N ARG A 118 -2.42 -12.38 8.73
CA ARG A 118 -1.28 -13.25 9.04
C ARG A 118 -0.06 -12.92 8.18
N PHE A 119 -0.27 -12.66 6.89
CA PHE A 119 0.80 -12.26 5.97
C PHE A 119 1.50 -10.98 6.45
N TYR A 120 0.74 -9.95 6.80
CA TYR A 120 1.31 -8.70 7.27
C TYR A 120 2.01 -8.84 8.63
N LYS A 121 1.44 -9.61 9.56
CA LYS A 121 2.09 -9.90 10.84
C LYS A 121 3.43 -10.62 10.64
N HIS A 122 3.46 -11.56 9.70
CA HIS A 122 4.69 -12.28 9.36
C HIS A 122 5.76 -11.35 8.78
N CYS A 123 5.38 -10.28 8.12
CA CYS A 123 6.28 -9.26 7.59
C CYS A 123 6.71 -8.22 8.64
N GLY A 124 6.25 -8.34 9.87
CA GLY A 124 6.69 -7.45 10.97
C GLY A 124 5.73 -6.32 11.31
N LEU A 125 4.48 -6.41 10.87
CA LEU A 125 3.45 -5.41 11.20
C LEU A 125 2.58 -5.88 12.36
N THR A 126 2.08 -4.92 13.15
CA THR A 126 1.25 -5.17 14.32
C THR A 126 -0.07 -4.40 14.21
N GLU A 127 -1.18 -5.05 14.56
CA GLU A 127 -2.49 -4.39 14.62
C GLU A 127 -2.52 -3.30 15.68
N ASN A 128 -3.16 -2.18 15.35
CA ASN A 128 -3.44 -1.11 16.32
C ASN A 128 -4.91 -1.16 16.72
N PRO A 129 -5.25 -0.81 17.99
CA PRO A 129 -6.60 -0.97 18.53
C PRO A 129 -7.56 0.18 18.20
N TYR A 130 -7.19 1.10 17.33
CA TYR A 130 -7.98 2.30 17.06
C TYR A 130 -9.08 2.02 16.05
N GLU A 131 -10.27 2.54 16.29
CA GLU A 131 -11.33 2.58 15.30
C GLU A 131 -10.89 3.53 14.19
N HIS A 132 -10.86 3.01 12.96
CA HIS A 132 -10.32 3.74 11.83
C HIS A 132 -11.24 3.59 10.62
N ARG A 133 -11.45 4.71 9.89
CA ARG A 133 -12.18 4.75 8.64
C ARG A 133 -11.39 5.54 7.62
N HIS A 134 -11.28 4.98 6.42
CA HIS A 134 -10.63 5.67 5.32
C HIS A 134 -11.69 6.48 4.56
N PRO A 135 -11.44 7.78 4.29
CA PRO A 135 -12.35 8.58 3.48
C PRO A 135 -12.37 8.04 2.04
N PRO A 136 -13.52 8.14 1.33
CA PRO A 136 -13.59 7.65 -0.04
C PRO A 136 -12.80 8.53 -1.00
N TYR A 137 -12.23 7.92 -2.05
CA TYR A 137 -11.55 8.66 -3.12
C TYR A 137 -12.50 9.42 -4.01
N ARG A 138 -13.76 8.95 -4.10
CA ARG A 138 -14.78 9.49 -4.98
C ARG A 138 -16.02 9.85 -4.15
N PRO A 139 -16.68 10.99 -4.42
CA PRO A 139 -17.78 11.46 -3.57
C PRO A 139 -19.01 10.55 -3.57
N GLU A 140 -19.18 9.68 -4.57
CA GLU A 140 -20.30 8.73 -4.62
C GLU A 140 -20.15 7.55 -3.64
N PHE A 141 -18.98 7.37 -3.04
CA PHE A 141 -18.71 6.28 -2.10
C PHE A 141 -18.65 6.81 -0.67
N LYS A 142 -18.91 5.92 0.30
CA LYS A 142 -18.83 6.22 1.73
C LYS A 142 -17.49 5.80 2.31
N ALA A 143 -17.08 6.45 3.41
CA ALA A 143 -15.96 5.98 4.21
C ALA A 143 -16.23 4.56 4.71
N HIS A 144 -15.19 3.71 4.76
CA HIS A 144 -15.32 2.32 5.17
C HIS A 144 -14.36 2.00 6.32
N PRO A 145 -14.70 1.05 7.22
CA PRO A 145 -13.85 0.72 8.36
C PRO A 145 -12.63 -0.07 7.90
N LEU A 146 -11.49 0.23 8.52
CA LEU A 146 -10.22 -0.45 8.28
C LEU A 146 -9.48 -0.67 9.60
N VAL A 147 -8.52 -1.58 9.55
CA VAL A 147 -7.59 -1.83 10.67
C VAL A 147 -6.23 -1.28 10.30
N VAL A 148 -5.64 -0.51 11.21
CA VAL A 148 -4.30 0.08 11.02
C VAL A 148 -3.24 -0.89 11.51
N LEU A 149 -2.26 -1.18 10.65
CA LEU A 149 -1.09 -1.99 10.97
C LEU A 149 0.17 -1.13 10.91
N THR A 150 1.08 -1.31 11.86
CA THR A 150 2.34 -0.57 11.88
C THR A 150 3.52 -1.48 12.16
N THR A 151 4.70 -1.12 11.62
CA THR A 151 5.97 -1.71 12.05
C THR A 151 6.37 -1.11 13.41
N GLU A 152 7.34 -1.71 14.09
CA GLU A 152 7.86 -1.24 15.40
C GLU A 152 6.79 -1.26 16.49
N GLY A 153 5.87 -2.24 16.44
CA GLY A 153 4.77 -2.36 17.41
C GLY A 153 3.62 -1.42 17.11
N THR A 154 2.80 -1.15 18.12
CA THR A 154 1.65 -0.24 18.00
C THR A 154 2.10 1.21 18.11
N MET A 155 1.36 2.11 17.45
CA MET A 155 1.61 3.54 17.56
C MET A 155 0.85 4.11 18.76
N THR A 156 1.31 5.25 19.28
CA THR A 156 0.60 5.97 20.34
C THR A 156 -0.65 6.62 19.78
N GLU A 157 -1.61 6.94 20.66
CA GLU A 157 -2.82 7.68 20.27
C GLU A 157 -2.47 9.02 19.64
N GLU A 158 -1.48 9.72 20.19
CA GLU A 158 -1.01 10.99 19.62
C GLU A 158 -0.49 10.84 18.19
N SER A 159 0.35 9.84 17.93
CA SER A 159 0.85 9.56 16.59
C SER A 159 -0.27 9.16 15.64
N TYR A 160 -1.23 8.37 16.12
CA TYR A 160 -2.40 7.98 15.33
C TYR A 160 -3.24 9.20 14.93
N LEU A 161 -3.49 10.12 15.87
CA LEU A 161 -4.25 11.32 15.57
C LEU A 161 -3.55 12.25 14.58
N ARG A 162 -2.22 12.29 14.60
CA ARG A 162 -1.45 13.03 13.60
C ARG A 162 -1.57 12.42 12.20
N PHE A 163 -1.65 11.09 12.12
CA PHE A 163 -1.87 10.39 10.86
C PHE A 163 -3.31 10.60 10.35
N TYR A 164 -4.30 10.43 11.24
CA TYR A 164 -5.72 10.50 10.89
C TYR A 164 -6.14 11.93 10.51
#